data_40dcbc1852162f2aed26370664859311
#
_entry.id   40dcbc1852162f2aed26370664859311
#
_cell.length_a   1.000
_cell.length_b   1.000
_cell.length_c   1.000
_cell.angle_alpha   90.00
_cell.angle_beta   90.00
_cell.angle_gamma   90.00
#
_symmetry.space_group_name_H-M   'P 1'
#
loop_
_entity.id
_entity.type
_entity.pdbx_description
1 polymer ?
#
loop_
_entity_poly.entity_id
_entity_poly.type
_entity_poly.pdbx_seq_one_letter_code
_entity_poly.pdbx_strand_id
1 'polypeptide(L)'
;MEIKVTNFGPITKGFDTKDGFMEISKVTVFLGTQGSGKSAIIKLISTFSYIEKSLINERITSKELTYSKIVNNFFSWHSIENFIKPETEIIYQGSKYRITFLGNKTKPKVESINNKFDNSIDYVRPKICYIPAERNFCSAIPQVESIAGILKNVYAIISDFAEASNLLANQELALPLEEFKYKYNSSSKKKTVITDTGESILLNEAASGLQSLIPMAIVNSFYSNPTNAFSKKSIAPISTLQKNKLSNHIFNTISDLKISSIFPILWHLKKEPDYDFMKEIVLFLGEKEPKSSVLKTEALNNGEYRKNSVYLRKVIHETIKSCLLSLVEEPEQNLFPNSQKLVLESLIKNVNCNINNKLVLTTHSPYILGSINNCLYAGYLKKMKKIIPSTFEEKIIYPESISAYYIFDGEIKSAINYDDNLPQINHGLIDSCSKDINSAYEELCNLEFSK
;
A
#
# COMPACT_ATOMS: atom_id res chain seq x y z
N MET A 1 10.85 -2.41 -9.64
CA MET A 1 9.79 -3.41 -9.91
C MET A 1 9.14 -3.02 -11.21
N GLU A 2 8.95 -3.97 -12.10
CA GLU A 2 8.43 -3.72 -13.45
C GLU A 2 7.36 -4.74 -13.83
N ILE A 3 6.43 -4.35 -14.69
CA ILE A 3 5.40 -5.25 -15.19
C ILE A 3 5.12 -4.98 -16.69
N LYS A 4 5.00 -6.07 -17.46
CA LYS A 4 4.52 -6.06 -18.85
C LYS A 4 3.19 -6.78 -18.90
N VAL A 5 2.21 -6.20 -19.57
CA VAL A 5 0.87 -6.77 -19.71
C VAL A 5 0.39 -6.57 -21.16
N THR A 6 0.02 -7.66 -21.82
CA THR A 6 -0.62 -7.61 -23.13
C THR A 6 -1.77 -8.60 -23.19
N ASN A 7 -2.81 -8.29 -23.96
CA ASN A 7 -4.01 -9.11 -24.17
C ASN A 7 -4.69 -9.59 -22.87
N PHE A 8 -4.82 -8.69 -21.87
CA PHE A 8 -5.48 -8.99 -20.61
C PHE A 8 -6.64 -8.04 -20.35
N GLY A 9 -7.85 -8.56 -20.34
CA GLY A 9 -9.07 -7.76 -20.21
C GLY A 9 -9.14 -6.64 -21.25
N PRO A 10 -9.30 -5.36 -20.84
CA PRO A 10 -9.33 -4.22 -21.76
C PRO A 10 -7.97 -3.91 -22.41
N ILE A 11 -6.86 -4.37 -21.81
CA ILE A 11 -5.51 -4.08 -22.32
C ILE A 11 -5.16 -5.06 -23.45
N THR A 12 -5.07 -4.54 -24.65
CA THR A 12 -4.81 -5.35 -25.86
C THR A 12 -3.36 -5.22 -26.33
N LYS A 13 -2.84 -4.00 -26.46
CA LYS A 13 -1.48 -3.74 -27.00
C LYS A 13 -0.41 -3.68 -25.91
N GLY A 14 -0.77 -3.26 -24.70
CA GLY A 14 0.16 -3.05 -23.60
C GLY A 14 0.87 -1.70 -23.66
N PHE A 15 2.07 -1.60 -23.03
CA PHE A 15 2.83 -0.37 -22.97
C PHE A 15 3.61 -0.12 -24.24
N ASP A 16 3.46 1.09 -24.81
CA ASP A 16 4.05 1.53 -26.08
C ASP A 16 5.56 1.84 -25.93
N THR A 17 6.34 0.78 -25.65
CA THR A 17 7.80 0.83 -25.65
C THR A 17 8.36 -0.46 -26.24
N LYS A 18 9.63 -0.43 -26.69
CA LYS A 18 10.27 -1.57 -27.36
C LYS A 18 10.22 -2.86 -26.55
N ASP A 19 10.33 -2.78 -25.23
CA ASP A 19 10.33 -3.94 -24.33
C ASP A 19 8.96 -4.17 -23.65
N GLY A 20 8.06 -3.16 -23.65
CA GLY A 20 6.71 -3.22 -23.11
C GLY A 20 6.63 -3.22 -21.57
N PHE A 21 7.72 -2.92 -20.86
CA PHE A 21 7.74 -2.90 -19.39
C PHE A 21 7.37 -1.52 -18.84
N MET A 22 6.44 -1.52 -17.89
CA MET A 22 6.10 -0.37 -17.05
C MET A 22 6.90 -0.45 -15.75
N GLU A 23 7.63 0.61 -15.42
CA GLU A 23 8.28 0.74 -14.12
C GLU A 23 7.27 1.14 -13.03
N ILE A 24 7.29 0.44 -11.90
CA ILE A 24 6.52 0.77 -10.72
C ILE A 24 7.46 1.47 -9.72
N SER A 25 7.48 2.79 -9.81
CA SER A 25 8.31 3.68 -9.00
C SER A 25 7.77 3.86 -7.57
N LYS A 26 8.34 4.75 -6.78
CA LYS A 26 7.85 5.05 -5.41
C LYS A 26 6.42 5.57 -5.42
N VAL A 27 6.10 6.45 -6.38
CA VAL A 27 4.73 6.88 -6.69
C VAL A 27 4.44 6.48 -8.13
N THR A 28 3.36 5.75 -8.35
CA THR A 28 2.94 5.35 -9.70
C THR A 28 1.47 5.67 -9.90
N VAL A 29 1.14 6.31 -11.01
CA VAL A 29 -0.20 6.81 -11.31
C VAL A 29 -0.71 6.20 -12.60
N PHE A 30 -1.88 5.60 -12.57
CA PHE A 30 -2.59 5.11 -13.76
C PHE A 30 -3.79 6.00 -14.06
N LEU A 31 -3.79 6.58 -15.23
CA LEU A 31 -4.80 7.48 -15.78
C LEU A 31 -5.55 6.81 -16.94
N GLY A 32 -6.71 7.29 -17.25
CA GLY A 32 -7.48 6.83 -18.43
C GLY A 32 -8.98 6.86 -18.19
N THR A 33 -9.74 6.63 -19.24
CA THR A 33 -11.21 6.60 -19.20
C THR A 33 -11.74 5.46 -18.33
N GLN A 34 -12.99 5.52 -17.94
CA GLN A 34 -13.66 4.44 -17.22
C GLN A 34 -13.64 3.15 -18.08
N GLY A 35 -13.36 2.01 -17.45
CA GLY A 35 -13.27 0.72 -18.16
C GLY A 35 -11.96 0.50 -18.96
N SER A 36 -11.02 1.46 -19.01
CA SER A 36 -9.79 1.33 -19.80
C SER A 36 -8.82 0.24 -19.31
N GLY A 37 -8.96 -0.28 -18.07
CA GLY A 37 -8.11 -1.34 -17.55
C GLY A 37 -7.19 -0.91 -16.39
N LYS A 38 -7.32 0.32 -15.86
CA LYS A 38 -6.53 0.80 -14.71
C LYS A 38 -6.61 -0.15 -13.51
N SER A 39 -7.83 -0.54 -13.11
CA SER A 39 -8.05 -1.50 -12.02
C SER A 39 -7.46 -2.88 -12.32
N ALA A 40 -7.45 -3.30 -13.58
CA ALA A 40 -6.82 -4.57 -13.98
C ALA A 40 -5.31 -4.56 -13.72
N ILE A 41 -4.62 -3.48 -14.08
CA ILE A 41 -3.17 -3.34 -13.85
C ILE A 41 -2.84 -3.33 -12.35
N ILE A 42 -3.55 -2.53 -11.56
CA ILE A 42 -3.25 -2.42 -10.12
C ILE A 42 -3.52 -3.76 -9.39
N LYS A 43 -4.54 -4.51 -9.80
CA LYS A 43 -4.84 -5.87 -9.32
C LYS A 43 -3.75 -6.86 -9.70
N LEU A 44 -3.19 -6.77 -10.92
CA LEU A 44 -2.05 -7.60 -11.33
C LEU A 44 -0.80 -7.27 -10.52
N ILE A 45 -0.50 -6.00 -10.28
CA ILE A 45 0.63 -5.57 -9.42
C ILE A 45 0.47 -6.18 -8.01
N SER A 46 -0.73 -6.08 -7.43
CA SER A 46 -1.06 -6.70 -6.13
C SER A 46 -0.79 -8.20 -6.15
N THR A 47 -1.33 -8.88 -7.14
CA THR A 47 -1.26 -10.35 -7.29
C THR A 47 0.18 -10.83 -7.42
N PHE A 48 0.95 -10.28 -8.36
CA PHE A 48 2.32 -10.74 -8.61
C PHE A 48 3.29 -10.36 -7.50
N SER A 49 3.09 -9.20 -6.86
CA SER A 49 3.84 -8.84 -5.64
C SER A 49 3.59 -9.84 -4.50
N TYR A 50 2.34 -10.32 -4.35
CA TYR A 50 2.00 -11.35 -3.37
C TYR A 50 2.60 -12.72 -3.73
N ILE A 51 2.59 -13.10 -5.00
CA ILE A 51 3.22 -14.34 -5.48
C ILE A 51 4.74 -14.31 -5.23
N GLU A 52 5.43 -13.20 -5.58
CA GLU A 52 6.86 -13.05 -5.32
C GLU A 52 7.15 -13.13 -3.81
N LYS A 53 6.40 -12.41 -2.99
CA LYS A 53 6.51 -12.49 -1.53
C LYS A 53 6.34 -13.92 -1.01
N SER A 54 5.39 -14.66 -1.57
CA SER A 54 5.13 -16.05 -1.18
C SER A 54 6.25 -17.01 -1.60
N LEU A 55 6.87 -16.78 -2.75
CA LEU A 55 8.04 -17.52 -3.22
C LEU A 55 9.28 -17.26 -2.35
N ILE A 56 9.55 -15.98 -2.04
CA ILE A 56 10.69 -15.59 -1.21
C ILE A 56 10.55 -16.12 0.22
N ASN A 57 9.33 -16.13 0.75
CA ASN A 57 9.04 -16.66 2.08
C ASN A 57 8.80 -18.18 2.08
N GLU A 58 9.05 -18.86 0.98
CA GLU A 58 8.92 -20.33 0.82
C GLU A 58 7.53 -20.89 1.17
N ARG A 59 6.48 -20.04 1.12
CA ARG A 59 5.08 -20.49 1.27
C ARG A 59 4.62 -21.32 0.09
N ILE A 60 5.16 -21.03 -1.09
CA ILE A 60 5.00 -21.76 -2.31
C ILE A 60 6.36 -21.94 -2.97
N THR A 61 6.54 -23.04 -3.67
CA THR A 61 7.70 -23.26 -4.50
C THR A 61 7.40 -22.94 -5.97
N SER A 62 8.43 -22.69 -6.77
CA SER A 62 8.27 -22.50 -8.22
C SER A 62 7.68 -23.73 -8.92
N LYS A 63 7.87 -24.94 -8.35
CA LYS A 63 7.27 -26.18 -8.86
C LYS A 63 5.76 -26.22 -8.64
N GLU A 64 5.28 -25.69 -7.52
CA GLU A 64 3.86 -25.65 -7.16
C GLU A 64 3.09 -24.52 -7.85
N LEU A 65 3.79 -23.52 -8.40
CA LEU A 65 3.16 -22.44 -9.14
C LEU A 65 2.74 -22.91 -10.52
N THR A 66 1.52 -23.45 -10.59
CA THR A 66 0.88 -23.91 -11.83
C THR A 66 -0.02 -22.84 -12.40
N TYR A 67 -0.42 -22.97 -13.67
CA TYR A 67 -1.44 -22.12 -14.31
C TYR A 67 -2.73 -22.09 -13.50
N SER A 68 -3.28 -23.26 -13.15
CA SER A 68 -4.52 -23.37 -12.37
C SER A 68 -4.39 -22.70 -10.98
N LYS A 69 -3.22 -22.80 -10.33
CA LYS A 69 -2.99 -22.15 -9.03
C LYS A 69 -2.99 -20.63 -9.16
N ILE A 70 -2.39 -20.07 -10.23
CA ILE A 70 -2.46 -18.61 -10.48
C ILE A 70 -3.90 -18.18 -10.72
N VAL A 71 -4.61 -18.86 -11.61
CA VAL A 71 -5.98 -18.48 -11.97
C VAL A 71 -6.94 -18.63 -10.80
N ASN A 72 -7.01 -19.82 -10.21
CA ASN A 72 -8.05 -20.15 -9.23
C ASN A 72 -7.78 -19.58 -7.83
N ASN A 73 -6.51 -19.35 -7.46
CA ASN A 73 -6.19 -18.88 -6.11
C ASN A 73 -5.79 -17.41 -6.08
N PHE A 74 -5.06 -16.92 -7.10
CA PHE A 74 -4.53 -15.56 -7.08
C PHE A 74 -5.37 -14.58 -7.92
N PHE A 75 -5.72 -14.93 -9.16
CA PHE A 75 -6.58 -14.04 -9.98
C PHE A 75 -8.00 -13.98 -9.46
N SER A 76 -8.56 -15.12 -8.98
CA SER A 76 -9.88 -15.15 -8.33
C SER A 76 -9.96 -14.30 -7.06
N TRP A 77 -8.81 -13.99 -6.44
CA TRP A 77 -8.79 -13.07 -5.30
C TRP A 77 -9.28 -11.68 -5.65
N HIS A 78 -8.96 -11.23 -6.86
CA HIS A 78 -9.34 -9.92 -7.40
C HIS A 78 -10.47 -10.01 -8.44
N SER A 79 -11.04 -11.19 -8.68
CA SER A 79 -12.08 -11.44 -9.71
C SER A 79 -11.64 -10.99 -11.11
N ILE A 80 -10.40 -11.33 -11.50
CA ILE A 80 -9.81 -11.00 -12.79
C ILE A 80 -9.50 -12.24 -13.67
N GLU A 81 -9.91 -13.42 -13.25
CA GLU A 81 -9.70 -14.67 -13.98
C GLU A 81 -10.35 -14.66 -15.36
N ASN A 82 -11.48 -13.97 -15.51
CA ASN A 82 -12.20 -13.86 -16.79
C ASN A 82 -11.55 -12.88 -17.78
N PHE A 83 -10.50 -12.17 -17.39
CA PHE A 83 -9.75 -11.25 -18.28
C PHE A 83 -8.68 -11.97 -19.10
N ILE A 84 -8.42 -13.25 -18.81
CA ILE A 84 -7.43 -14.05 -19.51
C ILE A 84 -7.91 -14.40 -20.90
N LYS A 85 -7.08 -14.15 -21.90
CA LYS A 85 -7.23 -14.57 -23.30
C LYS A 85 -6.13 -15.57 -23.65
N PRO A 86 -6.27 -16.43 -24.69
CA PRO A 86 -5.20 -17.33 -25.07
C PRO A 86 -3.87 -16.61 -25.36
N GLU A 87 -3.91 -15.40 -25.88
CA GLU A 87 -2.77 -14.55 -26.23
C GLU A 87 -2.26 -13.70 -25.06
N THR A 88 -2.86 -13.81 -23.88
CA THR A 88 -2.41 -13.06 -22.71
C THR A 88 -0.97 -13.35 -22.39
N GLU A 89 -0.16 -12.30 -22.27
CA GLU A 89 1.18 -12.35 -21.71
C GLU A 89 1.30 -11.35 -20.56
N ILE A 90 1.72 -11.83 -19.40
CA ILE A 90 2.05 -11.02 -18.24
C ILE A 90 3.45 -11.42 -17.78
N ILE A 91 4.35 -10.42 -17.69
CA ILE A 91 5.70 -10.61 -17.16
C ILE A 91 5.88 -9.63 -16.01
N TYR A 92 6.08 -10.16 -14.82
CA TYR A 92 6.40 -9.39 -13.62
C TYR A 92 7.86 -9.57 -13.27
N GLN A 93 8.55 -8.48 -12.98
CA GLN A 93 9.93 -8.46 -12.54
C GLN A 93 10.02 -7.71 -11.21
N GLY A 94 10.18 -8.46 -10.13
CA GLY A 94 10.24 -7.96 -8.77
C GLY A 94 11.67 -7.75 -8.28
N SER A 95 11.89 -8.01 -6.98
CA SER A 95 13.22 -7.87 -6.36
C SER A 95 14.14 -9.06 -6.65
N LYS A 96 13.57 -10.26 -6.68
CA LYS A 96 14.30 -11.52 -6.83
C LYS A 96 13.87 -12.33 -8.03
N TYR A 97 12.60 -12.33 -8.34
CA TYR A 97 12.03 -13.21 -9.36
C TYR A 97 11.48 -12.44 -10.54
N ARG A 98 11.69 -13.04 -11.73
CA ARG A 98 10.91 -12.75 -12.94
C ARG A 98 9.88 -13.86 -13.09
N ILE A 99 8.61 -13.49 -13.18
CA ILE A 99 7.49 -14.42 -13.29
C ILE A 99 6.78 -14.15 -14.61
N THR A 100 6.74 -15.14 -15.50
CA THR A 100 6.03 -15.06 -16.78
C THR A 100 4.78 -15.93 -16.72
N PHE A 101 3.63 -15.34 -16.99
CA PHE A 101 2.34 -16.00 -17.12
C PHE A 101 1.82 -15.85 -18.56
N LEU A 102 1.40 -16.96 -19.15
CA LEU A 102 0.81 -17.00 -20.49
C LEU A 102 -0.60 -17.56 -20.44
N GLY A 103 -1.52 -16.97 -21.19
CA GLY A 103 -2.95 -17.34 -21.22
C GLY A 103 -3.24 -18.70 -21.92
N ASN A 104 -2.28 -19.24 -22.64
CA ASN A 104 -2.37 -20.52 -23.36
C ASN A 104 -2.30 -21.76 -22.47
N LYS A 105 -2.50 -21.59 -21.15
CA LYS A 105 -2.50 -22.65 -20.12
C LYS A 105 -1.13 -23.33 -19.89
N THR A 106 -0.04 -22.79 -20.41
CA THR A 106 1.30 -23.31 -20.10
C THR A 106 1.67 -23.02 -18.64
N LYS A 107 2.60 -23.81 -18.12
CA LYS A 107 3.10 -23.60 -16.75
C LYS A 107 3.84 -22.26 -16.68
N PRO A 108 3.53 -21.41 -15.66
CA PRO A 108 4.25 -20.17 -15.46
C PRO A 108 5.76 -20.39 -15.29
N LYS A 109 6.56 -19.52 -15.90
CA LYS A 109 8.02 -19.54 -15.77
C LYS A 109 8.43 -18.64 -14.60
N VAL A 110 9.28 -19.15 -13.72
CA VAL A 110 9.83 -18.42 -12.59
C VAL A 110 11.35 -18.47 -12.68
N GLU A 111 11.97 -17.32 -12.84
CA GLU A 111 13.42 -17.17 -13.00
C GLU A 111 13.97 -16.28 -11.88
N SER A 112 15.10 -16.66 -11.29
CA SER A 112 15.81 -15.79 -10.35
C SER A 112 16.63 -14.77 -11.14
N ILE A 113 16.37 -13.48 -10.90
CA ILE A 113 17.09 -12.36 -11.54
C ILE A 113 18.22 -11.83 -10.68
N ASN A 114 18.28 -12.23 -9.42
CA ASN A 114 19.32 -11.80 -8.49
C ASN A 114 19.82 -12.97 -7.64
N ASN A 115 20.86 -13.64 -8.11
CA ASN A 115 21.45 -14.81 -7.44
C ASN A 115 22.25 -14.47 -6.17
N LYS A 116 22.65 -13.20 -5.99
CA LYS A 116 23.33 -12.71 -4.79
C LYS A 116 22.35 -12.30 -3.66
N PHE A 117 21.06 -12.32 -3.98
CA PHE A 117 20.02 -11.93 -3.04
C PHE A 117 19.89 -12.96 -1.92
N ASP A 118 20.36 -12.63 -0.72
CA ASP A 118 20.09 -13.45 0.46
C ASP A 118 18.63 -13.27 0.90
N ASN A 119 17.85 -14.33 0.74
CA ASN A 119 16.40 -14.33 0.96
C ASN A 119 15.96 -13.82 2.33
N SER A 120 16.85 -13.82 3.33
CA SER A 120 16.47 -13.55 4.70
C SER A 120 16.70 -12.09 5.14
N ILE A 121 17.80 -11.48 4.68
CA ILE A 121 18.29 -10.20 5.23
C ILE A 121 18.04 -9.05 4.26
N ASP A 122 18.22 -9.29 2.94
CA ASP A 122 18.16 -8.21 1.93
C ASP A 122 16.74 -7.90 1.45
N TYR A 123 15.80 -8.81 1.67
CA TYR A 123 14.42 -8.62 1.21
C TYR A 123 13.65 -7.65 2.10
N VAL A 124 13.30 -6.52 1.52
CA VAL A 124 12.34 -5.59 2.15
C VAL A 124 10.93 -6.15 1.95
N ARG A 125 10.31 -6.63 3.03
CA ARG A 125 8.99 -7.30 2.98
C ARG A 125 7.86 -6.30 2.82
N PRO A 126 7.13 -6.30 1.69
CA PRO A 126 6.00 -5.40 1.55
C PRO A 126 4.77 -5.90 2.35
N LYS A 127 4.16 -5.02 3.14
CA LYS A 127 2.75 -5.11 3.47
C LYS A 127 1.99 -4.64 2.23
N ILE A 128 1.34 -5.56 1.53
CA ILE A 128 0.57 -5.25 0.33
C ILE A 128 -0.84 -4.90 0.78
N CYS A 129 -1.21 -3.63 0.65
CA CYS A 129 -2.54 -3.11 0.96
C CYS A 129 -3.23 -2.71 -0.34
N TYR A 130 -4.15 -3.55 -0.80
CA TYR A 130 -5.04 -3.21 -1.90
C TYR A 130 -6.31 -2.56 -1.35
N ILE A 131 -6.57 -1.33 -1.76
CA ILE A 131 -7.68 -0.48 -1.32
C ILE A 131 -8.59 -0.24 -2.51
N PRO A 132 -9.66 -1.03 -2.67
CA PRO A 132 -10.56 -0.95 -3.81
C PRO A 132 -11.44 0.32 -3.79
N ALA A 133 -12.12 0.57 -4.89
CA ALA A 133 -13.13 1.62 -4.97
C ALA A 133 -14.28 1.36 -3.99
N GLU A 134 -14.65 0.11 -3.77
CA GLU A 134 -15.74 -0.32 -2.86
C GLU A 134 -15.38 -0.25 -1.36
N ARG A 135 -14.29 0.44 -0.99
CA ARG A 135 -13.81 0.54 0.41
C ARG A 135 -14.81 1.13 1.41
N ASN A 136 -15.83 1.86 0.93
CA ASN A 136 -16.90 2.38 1.77
C ASN A 136 -17.69 1.27 2.50
N PHE A 137 -17.71 0.02 2.00
CA PHE A 137 -18.29 -1.12 2.70
C PHE A 137 -17.70 -1.33 4.10
N CYS A 138 -16.42 -0.97 4.32
CA CYS A 138 -15.77 -1.06 5.62
C CYS A 138 -16.46 -0.18 6.70
N SER A 139 -17.14 0.87 6.25
CA SER A 139 -17.72 1.91 7.09
C SER A 139 -19.24 1.87 7.11
N ALA A 140 -19.85 1.65 5.94
CA ALA A 140 -21.30 1.71 5.76
C ALA A 140 -22.05 0.54 6.42
N ILE A 141 -21.38 -0.63 6.53
CA ILE A 141 -22.03 -1.83 7.04
C ILE A 141 -21.48 -2.16 8.42
N PRO A 142 -22.33 -2.12 9.49
CA PRO A 142 -21.94 -2.59 10.81
C PRO A 142 -21.58 -4.09 10.77
N GLN A 143 -20.49 -4.47 11.46
CA GLN A 143 -20.03 -5.86 11.55
C GLN A 143 -19.87 -6.57 10.19
N VAL A 144 -19.39 -5.82 9.20
CA VAL A 144 -19.17 -6.30 7.83
C VAL A 144 -18.30 -7.58 7.79
N GLU A 145 -17.43 -7.76 8.80
CA GLU A 145 -16.57 -8.95 8.93
C GLU A 145 -17.36 -10.28 9.06
N SER A 146 -18.62 -10.23 9.46
CA SER A 146 -19.50 -11.41 9.64
C SER A 146 -20.33 -11.76 8.41
N ILE A 147 -20.28 -10.95 7.33
CA ILE A 147 -21.09 -11.16 6.13
C ILE A 147 -20.45 -12.23 5.24
N ALA A 148 -21.22 -13.28 4.93
CA ALA A 148 -20.81 -14.31 3.98
C ALA A 148 -20.89 -13.79 2.53
N GLY A 149 -19.96 -14.21 1.67
CA GLY A 149 -19.99 -13.90 0.24
C GLY A 149 -19.36 -12.58 -0.17
N ILE A 150 -18.72 -11.85 0.75
CA ILE A 150 -17.94 -10.66 0.39
C ILE A 150 -16.77 -11.05 -0.52
N LEU A 151 -16.50 -10.23 -1.55
CA LEU A 151 -15.35 -10.39 -2.42
C LEU A 151 -14.05 -10.40 -1.60
N LYS A 152 -13.14 -11.31 -1.92
CA LYS A 152 -11.91 -11.54 -1.13
C LYS A 152 -11.03 -10.28 -1.03
N ASN A 153 -10.94 -9.48 -2.09
CA ASN A 153 -10.21 -8.21 -2.09
C ASN A 153 -10.84 -7.16 -1.16
N VAL A 154 -12.17 -7.10 -1.08
CA VAL A 154 -12.90 -6.22 -0.15
C VAL A 154 -12.72 -6.73 1.28
N TYR A 155 -12.78 -8.05 1.50
CA TYR A 155 -12.51 -8.62 2.81
C TYR A 155 -11.09 -8.29 3.32
N ALA A 156 -10.10 -8.21 2.43
CA ALA A 156 -8.73 -7.85 2.83
C ALA A 156 -8.67 -6.45 3.46
N ILE A 157 -9.25 -5.43 2.82
CA ILE A 157 -9.26 -4.06 3.38
C ILE A 157 -10.10 -3.97 4.65
N ILE A 158 -11.23 -4.68 4.75
CA ILE A 158 -12.03 -4.76 5.98
C ILE A 158 -11.17 -5.29 7.13
N SER A 159 -10.44 -6.38 6.88
CA SER A 159 -9.56 -6.99 7.87
C SER A 159 -8.40 -6.08 8.29
N ASP A 160 -7.77 -5.38 7.33
CA ASP A 160 -6.69 -4.45 7.59
C ASP A 160 -7.17 -3.21 8.37
N PHE A 161 -8.34 -2.69 8.04
CA PHE A 161 -8.97 -1.58 8.76
C PHE A 161 -9.37 -1.97 10.19
N ALA A 162 -9.95 -3.16 10.36
CA ALA A 162 -10.28 -3.67 11.68
C ALA A 162 -9.02 -3.86 12.56
N GLU A 163 -7.94 -4.40 11.99
CA GLU A 163 -6.68 -4.59 12.69
C GLU A 163 -6.07 -3.25 13.11
N ALA A 164 -5.95 -2.29 12.18
CA ALA A 164 -5.42 -0.96 12.48
C ALA A 164 -6.29 -0.25 13.55
N SER A 165 -7.60 -0.30 13.43
CA SER A 165 -8.53 0.28 14.41
C SER A 165 -8.38 -0.35 15.80
N ASN A 166 -8.23 -1.66 15.90
CA ASN A 166 -8.03 -2.35 17.17
C ASN A 166 -6.70 -1.98 17.85
N LEU A 167 -5.63 -1.86 17.08
CA LEU A 167 -4.31 -1.51 17.62
C LEU A 167 -4.20 -0.03 18.02
N LEU A 168 -4.99 0.84 17.40
CA LEU A 168 -5.11 2.25 17.71
C LEU A 168 -6.34 2.57 18.59
N ALA A 169 -6.94 1.55 19.22
CA ALA A 169 -8.18 1.70 19.96
C ALA A 169 -8.09 2.78 21.06
N ASN A 170 -9.21 3.49 21.24
CA ASN A 170 -9.43 4.56 22.21
C ASN A 170 -8.57 5.83 21.98
N GLN A 171 -7.78 5.89 20.90
CA GLN A 171 -7.07 7.09 20.48
C GLN A 171 -7.93 7.90 19.50
N GLU A 172 -7.83 9.23 19.56
CA GLU A 172 -8.37 10.11 18.54
C GLU A 172 -7.33 10.31 17.45
N LEU A 173 -7.65 9.87 16.24
CA LEU A 173 -6.77 9.90 15.10
C LEU A 173 -7.15 11.04 14.18
N ALA A 174 -6.23 11.95 13.90
CA ALA A 174 -6.42 13.02 12.93
C ALA A 174 -6.63 12.44 11.54
N LEU A 175 -7.56 13.00 10.79
CA LEU A 175 -7.84 12.66 9.40
C LEU A 175 -7.19 13.68 8.47
N PRO A 176 -7.04 13.37 7.16
CA PRO A 176 -6.58 14.34 6.18
C PRO A 176 -7.47 15.60 6.10
N LEU A 177 -8.74 15.46 6.43
CA LEU A 177 -9.67 16.58 6.62
C LEU A 177 -9.57 17.00 8.09
N GLU A 178 -8.92 18.13 8.35
CA GLU A 178 -8.55 18.60 9.70
C GLU A 178 -9.76 18.82 10.63
N GLU A 179 -10.94 19.05 10.06
CA GLU A 179 -12.22 19.23 10.76
C GLU A 179 -12.71 17.93 11.43
N PHE A 180 -12.11 16.78 11.10
CA PHE A 180 -12.59 15.48 11.55
C PHE A 180 -11.48 14.64 12.17
N LYS A 181 -11.85 13.86 13.19
CA LYS A 181 -11.03 12.81 13.78
C LYS A 181 -11.77 11.48 13.76
N TYR A 182 -11.03 10.40 13.71
CA TYR A 182 -11.57 9.05 13.83
C TYR A 182 -11.23 8.47 15.20
N LYS A 183 -12.18 7.74 15.81
CA LYS A 183 -11.98 7.03 17.06
C LYS A 183 -12.67 5.66 17.02
N TYR A 184 -11.95 4.62 17.41
CA TYR A 184 -12.52 3.30 17.65
C TYR A 184 -12.52 3.02 19.15
N ASN A 185 -13.70 2.71 19.70
CA ASN A 185 -13.86 2.33 21.10
C ASN A 185 -13.86 0.81 21.22
N SER A 186 -12.83 0.25 21.89
CA SER A 186 -12.65 -1.20 22.02
C SER A 186 -13.72 -1.85 22.89
N SER A 187 -14.27 -1.15 23.89
CA SER A 187 -15.27 -1.69 24.80
C SER A 187 -16.64 -1.80 24.14
N SER A 188 -17.09 -0.76 23.44
CA SER A 188 -18.38 -0.74 22.74
C SER A 188 -18.30 -1.24 21.29
N LYS A 189 -17.10 -1.48 20.75
CA LYS A 189 -16.80 -1.80 19.33
C LYS A 189 -17.37 -0.79 18.34
N LYS A 190 -17.57 0.49 18.78
CA LYS A 190 -18.09 1.55 17.93
C LYS A 190 -16.96 2.29 17.22
N LYS A 191 -17.17 2.54 15.94
CA LYS A 191 -16.34 3.40 15.09
C LYS A 191 -17.03 4.75 14.99
N THR A 192 -16.39 5.83 15.40
CA THR A 192 -16.98 7.18 15.46
C THR A 192 -16.12 8.20 14.72
N VAL A 193 -16.77 9.20 14.17
CA VAL A 193 -16.17 10.42 13.62
C VAL A 193 -16.47 11.54 14.60
N ILE A 194 -15.46 12.30 14.96
CA ILE A 194 -15.55 13.43 15.87
C ILE A 194 -15.30 14.69 15.05
N THR A 195 -16.21 15.66 15.11
CA THR A 195 -16.07 16.96 14.46
C THR A 195 -15.16 17.88 15.28
N ASP A 196 -14.75 19.00 14.71
CA ASP A 196 -14.00 20.06 15.39
C ASP A 196 -14.81 20.70 16.53
N THR A 197 -16.16 20.70 16.43
CA THR A 197 -17.08 21.16 17.49
C THR A 197 -17.21 20.15 18.64
N GLY A 198 -16.61 18.95 18.52
CA GLY A 198 -16.66 17.88 19.53
C GLY A 198 -17.88 16.96 19.41
N GLU A 199 -18.73 17.14 18.41
CA GLU A 199 -19.84 16.23 18.15
C GLU A 199 -19.31 14.87 17.66
N SER A 200 -19.99 13.79 18.03
CA SER A 200 -19.59 12.42 17.69
C SER A 200 -20.71 11.71 16.93
N ILE A 201 -20.39 11.25 15.73
CA ILE A 201 -21.31 10.57 14.81
C ILE A 201 -20.78 9.14 14.58
N LEU A 202 -21.66 8.14 14.49
CA LEU A 202 -21.25 6.79 14.10
C LEU A 202 -20.73 6.79 12.65
N LEU A 203 -19.66 6.04 12.38
CA LEU A 203 -19.05 6.02 11.06
C LEU A 203 -20.01 5.59 9.95
N ASN A 204 -20.90 4.64 10.24
CA ASN A 204 -21.93 4.17 9.29
C ASN A 204 -23.06 5.19 9.05
N GLU A 205 -23.17 6.22 9.88
CA GLU A 205 -24.13 7.33 9.73
C GLU A 205 -23.48 8.60 9.18
N ALA A 206 -22.14 8.60 9.04
CA ALA A 206 -21.40 9.71 8.50
C ALA A 206 -21.60 9.86 6.96
N ALA A 207 -21.24 11.03 6.44
CA ALA A 207 -21.29 11.31 5.00
C ALA A 207 -20.47 10.27 4.20
N SER A 208 -20.94 9.92 2.98
CA SER A 208 -20.32 8.91 2.13
C SER A 208 -18.83 9.17 1.82
N GLY A 209 -18.44 10.45 1.74
CA GLY A 209 -17.05 10.85 1.59
C GLY A 209 -16.18 10.42 2.79
N LEU A 210 -16.66 10.60 4.01
CA LEU A 210 -15.97 10.15 5.22
C LEU A 210 -15.94 8.62 5.34
N GLN A 211 -17.02 7.96 4.93
CA GLN A 211 -17.09 6.49 4.89
C GLN A 211 -16.06 5.89 3.92
N SER A 212 -15.81 6.54 2.78
CA SER A 212 -14.78 6.13 1.81
C SER A 212 -13.36 6.52 2.25
N LEU A 213 -13.20 7.71 2.85
CA LEU A 213 -11.91 8.26 3.27
C LEU A 213 -11.29 7.50 4.43
N ILE A 214 -12.06 7.25 5.49
CA ILE A 214 -11.52 6.80 6.78
C ILE A 214 -10.81 5.43 6.68
N PRO A 215 -11.36 4.38 6.06
CA PRO A 215 -10.65 3.11 5.92
C PRO A 215 -9.31 3.28 5.19
N MET A 216 -9.29 4.06 4.10
CA MET A 216 -8.09 4.33 3.33
C MET A 216 -7.05 5.10 4.16
N ALA A 217 -7.45 6.19 4.82
CA ALA A 217 -6.55 7.03 5.61
C ALA A 217 -5.95 6.27 6.79
N ILE A 218 -6.75 5.52 7.54
CA ILE A 218 -6.30 4.76 8.71
C ILE A 218 -5.36 3.63 8.30
N VAL A 219 -5.70 2.84 7.27
CA VAL A 219 -4.86 1.73 6.80
C VAL A 219 -3.52 2.25 6.26
N ASN A 220 -3.54 3.30 5.43
CA ASN A 220 -2.30 3.88 4.89
C ASN A 220 -1.42 4.49 5.99
N SER A 221 -2.00 5.30 6.87
CA SER A 221 -1.26 5.93 7.98
C SER A 221 -0.65 4.87 8.91
N PHE A 222 -1.42 3.84 9.26
CA PHE A 222 -0.97 2.79 10.15
C PHE A 222 0.19 1.97 9.56
N TYR A 223 0.05 1.44 8.36
CA TYR A 223 1.06 0.57 7.75
C TYR A 223 2.20 1.32 7.06
N SER A 224 2.11 2.64 6.89
CA SER A 224 3.23 3.45 6.38
C SER A 224 4.43 3.46 7.32
N ASN A 225 4.17 3.31 8.63
CA ASN A 225 5.22 3.12 9.62
C ASN A 225 5.76 1.67 9.53
N PRO A 226 7.07 1.48 9.28
CA PRO A 226 7.66 0.14 9.14
C PRO A 226 7.38 -0.77 10.32
N THR A 227 7.27 -0.21 11.53
CA THR A 227 7.02 -0.98 12.75
C THR A 227 5.64 -1.64 12.77
N ASN A 228 4.66 -1.04 12.12
CA ASN A 228 3.29 -1.51 12.07
C ASN A 228 3.03 -2.50 10.90
N ALA A 229 3.92 -2.50 9.90
CA ALA A 229 3.83 -3.43 8.78
C ALA A 229 4.02 -4.92 9.19
N PHE A 230 4.45 -5.17 10.42
CA PHE A 230 4.64 -6.50 11.05
C PHE A 230 3.43 -6.99 11.84
N SER A 231 2.23 -6.75 11.42
CA SER A 231 1.08 -7.36 12.09
C SER A 231 1.07 -8.90 11.98
N LYS A 232 0.44 -9.59 12.93
CA LYS A 232 0.28 -11.06 12.93
C LYS A 232 -0.13 -11.66 11.58
N LYS A 233 -0.99 -10.94 10.83
CA LYS A 233 -1.53 -11.39 9.54
C LYS A 233 -0.60 -11.09 8.36
N SER A 234 0.27 -10.10 8.48
CA SER A 234 1.15 -9.65 7.40
C SER A 234 2.46 -10.44 7.32
N ILE A 235 2.85 -11.08 8.43
CA ILE A 235 4.06 -11.88 8.49
C ILE A 235 3.73 -13.29 8.05
N ALA A 236 4.16 -13.61 6.86
CA ALA A 236 4.24 -14.99 6.42
C ALA A 236 5.14 -15.79 7.37
N PRO A 237 4.86 -17.06 7.65
CA PRO A 237 5.82 -17.90 8.33
C PRO A 237 7.15 -17.81 7.59
N ILE A 238 8.16 -17.30 8.27
CA ILE A 238 9.54 -17.25 7.80
C ILE A 238 10.02 -18.70 7.76
N SER A 239 10.72 -19.12 6.70
CA SER A 239 11.27 -20.48 6.65
C SER A 239 12.24 -20.74 7.81
N THR A 240 12.45 -22.01 8.17
CA THR A 240 13.38 -22.37 9.26
C THR A 240 14.77 -21.82 9.00
N LEU A 241 15.25 -21.85 7.74
CA LEU A 241 16.54 -21.28 7.37
C LEU A 241 16.61 -19.76 7.58
N GLN A 242 15.55 -19.06 7.19
CA GLN A 242 15.44 -17.60 7.42
C GLN A 242 15.35 -17.26 8.91
N LYS A 243 14.61 -18.06 9.69
CA LYS A 243 14.56 -17.92 11.16
C LYS A 243 15.94 -18.08 11.78
N ASN A 244 16.71 -19.11 11.36
CA ASN A 244 18.06 -19.37 11.89
C ASN A 244 19.02 -18.20 11.60
N LYS A 245 19.07 -17.71 10.38
CA LYS A 245 19.91 -16.58 10.00
C LYS A 245 19.53 -15.30 10.76
N LEU A 246 18.24 -15.03 10.86
CA LEU A 246 17.69 -13.91 11.60
C LEU A 246 18.02 -14.00 13.08
N SER A 247 17.84 -15.19 13.67
CA SER A 247 18.16 -15.47 15.07
C SER A 247 19.64 -15.23 15.36
N ASN A 248 20.54 -15.73 14.51
CA ASN A 248 21.96 -15.51 14.69
C ASN A 248 22.34 -14.02 14.63
N HIS A 249 21.75 -13.27 13.69
CA HIS A 249 22.00 -11.84 13.58
C HIS A 249 21.48 -11.06 14.79
N ILE A 250 20.26 -11.35 15.25
CA ILE A 250 19.67 -10.75 16.44
C ILE A 250 20.47 -11.14 17.68
N PHE A 251 20.83 -12.43 17.81
CA PHE A 251 21.62 -12.92 18.95
C PHE A 251 22.97 -12.21 19.07
N ASN A 252 23.71 -12.11 17.98
CA ASN A 252 25.00 -11.41 17.96
C ASN A 252 24.84 -9.93 18.37
N THR A 253 23.76 -9.29 17.95
CA THR A 253 23.50 -7.88 18.30
C THR A 253 23.04 -7.71 19.75
N ILE A 254 22.31 -8.69 20.31
CA ILE A 254 21.78 -8.65 21.69
C ILE A 254 22.80 -9.13 22.72
N SER A 255 23.77 -9.98 22.32
CA SER A 255 24.83 -10.44 23.20
C SER A 255 25.64 -9.28 23.81
N ASP A 256 25.75 -8.18 23.05
CA ASP A 256 26.40 -6.95 23.51
C ASP A 256 25.64 -6.25 24.65
N LEU A 257 24.35 -6.55 24.83
CA LEU A 257 23.50 -5.95 25.88
C LEU A 257 23.68 -6.59 27.28
N LYS A 258 24.43 -7.70 27.40
CA LYS A 258 24.65 -8.45 28.68
C LYS A 258 23.37 -8.78 29.45
N ILE A 259 22.29 -9.16 28.72
CA ILE A 259 20.97 -9.40 29.30
C ILE A 259 20.79 -10.88 29.59
N SER A 260 20.34 -11.22 30.80
CA SER A 260 20.12 -12.59 31.24
C SER A 260 18.86 -13.25 30.66
N SER A 261 17.86 -12.45 30.32
CA SER A 261 16.63 -12.90 29.64
C SER A 261 15.96 -11.76 28.83
N ILE A 262 15.43 -12.09 27.66
CA ILE A 262 14.80 -11.14 26.77
C ILE A 262 13.31 -10.97 27.10
N PHE A 263 12.66 -11.95 27.72
CA PHE A 263 11.23 -11.91 28.02
C PHE A 263 10.77 -10.72 28.88
N PRO A 264 11.47 -10.31 29.94
CA PRO A 264 11.11 -9.11 30.70
C PRO A 264 11.11 -7.85 29.82
N ILE A 265 12.03 -7.78 28.85
CA ILE A 265 12.11 -6.68 27.89
C ILE A 265 10.92 -6.69 26.95
N LEU A 266 10.54 -7.86 26.41
CA LEU A 266 9.38 -8.01 25.55
C LEU A 266 8.07 -7.62 26.23
N TRP A 267 7.97 -7.77 27.54
CA TRP A 267 6.78 -7.40 28.30
C TRP A 267 6.36 -5.95 28.08
N HIS A 268 7.32 -5.04 27.97
CA HIS A 268 7.07 -3.62 27.71
C HIS A 268 6.52 -3.36 26.30
N LEU A 269 6.70 -4.32 25.39
CA LEU A 269 6.22 -4.24 24.00
C LEU A 269 4.87 -4.95 23.77
N LYS A 270 4.21 -5.46 24.84
CA LYS A 270 3.00 -6.27 24.72
C LYS A 270 1.83 -5.58 24.04
N LYS A 271 1.79 -4.25 24.03
CA LYS A 271 0.78 -3.44 23.34
C LYS A 271 1.16 -3.10 21.89
N GLU A 272 2.40 -3.39 21.50
CA GLU A 272 2.87 -3.07 20.16
C GLU A 272 2.40 -4.10 19.13
N PRO A 273 2.12 -3.67 17.90
CA PRO A 273 1.53 -4.54 16.86
C PRO A 273 2.43 -5.71 16.45
N ASP A 274 3.73 -5.58 16.64
CA ASP A 274 4.75 -6.58 16.28
C ASP A 274 5.16 -7.52 17.44
N TYR A 275 4.51 -7.39 18.61
CA TYR A 275 4.85 -8.16 19.81
C TYR A 275 4.87 -9.67 19.60
N ASP A 276 3.84 -10.22 18.96
CA ASP A 276 3.77 -11.67 18.77
C ASP A 276 4.86 -12.20 17.85
N PHE A 277 5.24 -11.42 16.84
CA PHE A 277 6.37 -11.76 15.98
C PHE A 277 7.69 -11.73 16.75
N MET A 278 7.92 -10.69 17.54
CA MET A 278 9.12 -10.61 18.38
C MET A 278 9.16 -11.75 19.41
N LYS A 279 8.01 -12.11 19.97
CA LYS A 279 7.87 -13.26 20.88
C LYS A 279 8.22 -14.57 20.17
N GLU A 280 7.74 -14.80 18.94
CA GLU A 280 8.11 -15.99 18.17
C GLU A 280 9.62 -16.08 17.90
N ILE A 281 10.26 -14.96 17.58
CA ILE A 281 11.72 -14.91 17.39
C ILE A 281 12.44 -15.27 18.67
N VAL A 282 12.04 -14.70 19.79
CA VAL A 282 12.67 -14.96 21.10
C VAL A 282 12.50 -16.40 21.54
N LEU A 283 11.31 -17.00 21.34
CA LEU A 283 11.07 -18.42 21.59
C LEU A 283 11.95 -19.30 20.68
N PHE A 284 12.16 -18.89 19.44
CA PHE A 284 13.00 -19.61 18.49
C PHE A 284 14.49 -19.53 18.87
N LEU A 285 14.94 -18.45 19.54
CA LEU A 285 16.28 -18.31 20.10
C LEU A 285 16.53 -19.26 21.30
N GLY A 286 15.53 -20.06 21.68
CA GLY A 286 15.65 -21.03 22.80
C GLY A 286 15.29 -20.45 24.16
N GLU A 287 14.85 -19.21 24.22
CA GLU A 287 14.33 -18.60 25.46
C GLU A 287 13.01 -19.28 25.86
N LYS A 288 12.86 -19.57 27.15
CA LYS A 288 11.61 -20.11 27.70
C LYS A 288 10.74 -18.97 28.22
N GLU A 289 9.45 -18.99 27.87
CA GLU A 289 8.49 -18.03 28.43
C GLU A 289 8.35 -18.26 29.95
N PRO A 290 8.74 -17.29 30.80
CA PRO A 290 8.61 -17.44 32.25
C PRO A 290 7.13 -17.34 32.66
N LYS A 291 6.83 -17.85 33.86
CA LYS A 291 5.46 -17.73 34.42
C LYS A 291 5.08 -16.25 34.53
N SER A 292 3.83 -15.93 34.27
CA SER A 292 3.32 -14.54 34.15
C SER A 292 3.55 -13.68 35.43
N SER A 293 3.64 -14.30 36.61
CA SER A 293 3.91 -13.63 37.86
C SER A 293 5.37 -13.11 37.99
N VAL A 294 6.34 -13.85 37.46
CA VAL A 294 7.75 -13.47 37.45
C VAL A 294 8.00 -12.28 36.51
N LEU A 295 7.40 -12.34 35.32
CA LEU A 295 7.49 -11.25 34.34
C LEU A 295 7.00 -9.90 34.89
N LYS A 296 5.90 -9.91 35.67
CA LYS A 296 5.32 -8.67 36.21
C LYS A 296 6.26 -8.02 37.25
N THR A 297 6.89 -8.82 38.06
CA THR A 297 7.73 -8.29 39.19
C THR A 297 9.07 -7.73 38.68
N GLU A 298 9.72 -8.39 37.75
CA GLU A 298 10.98 -7.94 37.15
C GLU A 298 10.80 -6.75 36.20
N ALA A 299 9.74 -6.76 35.38
CA ALA A 299 9.49 -5.70 34.39
C ALA A 299 9.08 -4.36 35.04
N LEU A 300 8.34 -4.38 36.15
CA LEU A 300 7.86 -3.16 36.81
C LEU A 300 8.97 -2.40 37.57
N ASN A 301 10.04 -3.07 37.97
CA ASN A 301 11.05 -2.51 38.85
C ASN A 301 12.31 -1.98 38.16
N ASN A 302 12.43 -2.09 36.82
CA ASN A 302 13.67 -1.77 36.15
C ASN A 302 13.46 -0.86 34.90
N GLY A 303 13.73 0.45 35.05
CA GLY A 303 13.70 1.42 33.96
C GLY A 303 14.65 1.09 32.80
N GLU A 304 15.65 0.23 33.03
CA GLU A 304 16.58 -0.26 32.01
C GLU A 304 15.90 -1.22 31.05
N TYR A 305 14.98 -2.08 31.50
CA TYR A 305 14.21 -2.97 30.65
C TYR A 305 13.34 -2.20 29.65
N ARG A 306 12.80 -1.05 30.03
CA ARG A 306 12.03 -0.19 29.13
C ARG A 306 12.89 0.40 28.03
N LYS A 307 14.10 0.86 28.33
CA LYS A 307 15.06 1.35 27.31
C LYS A 307 15.48 0.22 26.37
N ASN A 308 15.79 -0.94 26.92
CA ASN A 308 16.21 -2.11 26.18
C ASN A 308 15.07 -2.67 25.29
N SER A 309 13.80 -2.51 25.67
CA SER A 309 12.66 -2.92 24.83
C SER A 309 12.58 -2.11 23.54
N VAL A 310 12.78 -0.80 23.63
CA VAL A 310 12.82 0.09 22.46
C VAL A 310 14.02 -0.25 21.57
N TYR A 311 15.17 -0.53 22.17
CA TYR A 311 16.38 -0.93 21.46
C TYR A 311 16.19 -2.29 20.75
N LEU A 312 15.67 -3.31 21.46
CA LEU A 312 15.38 -4.63 20.87
C LEU A 312 14.44 -4.51 19.68
N ARG A 313 13.38 -3.74 19.81
CA ARG A 313 12.44 -3.48 18.73
C ARG A 313 13.16 -2.85 17.54
N LYS A 314 13.99 -1.85 17.75
CA LYS A 314 14.77 -1.19 16.69
C LYS A 314 15.67 -2.20 15.96
N VAL A 315 16.41 -3.02 16.69
CA VAL A 315 17.31 -4.05 16.13
C VAL A 315 16.53 -5.05 15.27
N ILE A 316 15.38 -5.53 15.76
CA ILE A 316 14.55 -6.47 15.00
C ILE A 316 14.05 -5.82 13.70
N HIS A 317 13.63 -4.56 13.75
CA HIS A 317 13.16 -3.84 12.56
C HIS A 317 14.28 -3.51 11.57
N GLU A 318 15.48 -3.18 12.06
CA GLU A 318 16.65 -2.98 11.20
C GLU A 318 17.08 -4.27 10.51
N THR A 319 16.89 -5.40 11.18
CA THR A 319 17.21 -6.73 10.64
C THR A 319 16.14 -7.20 9.66
N ILE A 320 14.87 -6.97 9.98
CA ILE A 320 13.73 -7.35 9.14
C ILE A 320 13.12 -6.10 8.53
N LYS A 321 13.67 -5.69 7.42
CA LYS A 321 13.17 -4.53 6.70
C LYS A 321 11.77 -4.79 6.17
N SER A 322 10.85 -3.87 6.44
CA SER A 322 9.50 -3.88 5.90
C SER A 322 9.13 -2.56 5.24
N CYS A 323 8.13 -2.60 4.38
CA CYS A 323 7.58 -1.43 3.73
C CYS A 323 6.09 -1.61 3.43
N LEU A 324 5.44 -0.52 3.08
CA LEU A 324 4.08 -0.52 2.56
C LEU A 324 4.11 -0.50 1.03
N LEU A 325 3.39 -1.43 0.40
CA LEU A 325 2.94 -1.31 -0.99
C LEU A 325 1.45 -0.97 -0.95
N SER A 326 1.14 0.31 -1.03
CA SER A 326 -0.24 0.81 -1.06
C SER A 326 -0.74 0.87 -2.49
N LEU A 327 -1.85 0.20 -2.75
CA LEU A 327 -2.48 0.09 -4.07
C LEU A 327 -3.90 0.65 -3.93
N VAL A 328 -4.12 1.88 -4.37
CA VAL A 328 -5.35 2.64 -4.11
C VAL A 328 -6.12 2.89 -5.40
N GLU A 329 -7.36 2.42 -5.46
CA GLU A 329 -8.27 2.77 -6.55
C GLU A 329 -9.05 4.02 -6.18
N GLU A 330 -9.07 4.98 -7.12
CA GLU A 330 -9.87 6.20 -7.08
C GLU A 330 -9.89 6.88 -5.69
N PRO A 331 -8.76 7.43 -5.20
CA PRO A 331 -8.72 8.09 -3.90
C PRO A 331 -9.68 9.28 -3.78
N GLU A 332 -10.08 9.85 -4.93
CA GLU A 332 -11.04 10.95 -5.06
C GLU A 332 -12.49 10.58 -4.79
N GLN A 333 -12.83 9.30 -4.74
CA GLN A 333 -14.22 8.84 -4.71
C GLN A 333 -15.05 9.46 -3.57
N ASN A 334 -16.22 10.01 -3.93
CA ASN A 334 -17.16 10.68 -3.02
C ASN A 334 -16.59 11.91 -2.28
N LEU A 335 -15.49 12.51 -2.76
CA LEU A 335 -14.83 13.63 -2.14
C LEU A 335 -14.97 14.91 -2.97
N PHE A 336 -15.18 16.03 -2.27
CA PHE A 336 -15.14 17.36 -2.87
C PHE A 336 -13.70 17.71 -3.32
N PRO A 337 -13.50 18.54 -4.36
CA PRO A 337 -12.18 18.84 -4.92
C PRO A 337 -11.09 19.20 -3.91
N ASN A 338 -11.39 20.08 -2.93
CA ASN A 338 -10.43 20.44 -1.90
C ASN A 338 -10.03 19.24 -1.01
N SER A 339 -10.98 18.37 -0.69
CA SER A 339 -10.76 17.16 0.08
C SER A 339 -9.90 16.16 -0.68
N GLN A 340 -10.03 16.06 -2.00
CA GLN A 340 -9.19 15.21 -2.85
C GLN A 340 -7.72 15.61 -2.77
N LYS A 341 -7.42 16.93 -2.79
CA LYS A 341 -6.07 17.45 -2.58
C LYS A 341 -5.50 17.01 -1.23
N LEU A 342 -6.22 17.22 -0.14
CA LEU A 342 -5.77 16.89 1.22
C LEU A 342 -5.52 15.39 1.40
N VAL A 343 -6.38 14.57 0.80
CA VAL A 343 -6.23 13.11 0.80
C VAL A 343 -4.98 12.68 0.06
N LEU A 344 -4.73 13.20 -1.14
CA LEU A 344 -3.52 12.88 -1.89
C LEU A 344 -2.26 13.30 -1.12
N GLU A 345 -2.24 14.52 -0.60
CA GLU A 345 -1.11 15.03 0.18
C GLU A 345 -0.81 14.13 1.39
N SER A 346 -1.84 13.61 2.05
CA SER A 346 -1.70 12.64 3.15
C SER A 346 -1.13 11.30 2.66
N LEU A 347 -1.58 10.78 1.52
CA LEU A 347 -1.02 9.56 0.93
C LEU A 347 0.46 9.72 0.57
N ILE A 348 0.87 10.87 0.00
CA ILE A 348 2.27 11.17 -0.32
C ILE A 348 3.10 11.29 0.97
N LYS A 349 2.59 11.99 1.99
CA LYS A 349 3.24 12.06 3.30
C LYS A 349 3.48 10.66 3.88
N ASN A 350 2.46 9.80 3.85
CA ASN A 350 2.55 8.43 4.35
C ASN A 350 3.60 7.60 3.59
N VAL A 351 3.63 7.70 2.26
CA VAL A 351 4.65 6.96 1.48
C VAL A 351 6.06 7.48 1.74
N ASN A 352 6.21 8.75 2.10
CA ASN A 352 7.51 9.34 2.42
C ASN A 352 8.06 8.97 3.80
N CYS A 353 7.23 8.38 4.69
CA CYS A 353 7.70 7.90 6.00
C CYS A 353 8.79 6.82 5.90
N ASN A 354 8.86 6.08 4.78
CA ASN A 354 9.91 5.08 4.54
C ASN A 354 10.34 5.13 3.08
N ILE A 355 11.66 5.05 2.85
CA ILE A 355 12.23 5.07 1.48
C ILE A 355 11.71 3.92 0.61
N ASN A 356 11.40 2.78 1.21
CA ASN A 356 10.92 1.59 0.50
C ASN A 356 9.39 1.52 0.33
N ASN A 357 8.64 2.45 0.94
CA ASN A 357 7.20 2.52 0.73
C ASN A 357 6.90 2.89 -0.72
N LYS A 358 5.84 2.29 -1.27
CA LYS A 358 5.34 2.58 -2.61
C LYS A 358 3.84 2.88 -2.56
N LEU A 359 3.43 3.86 -3.37
CA LEU A 359 2.04 4.21 -3.63
C LEU A 359 1.75 4.00 -5.12
N VAL A 360 0.81 3.15 -5.43
CA VAL A 360 0.26 2.99 -6.77
C VAL A 360 -1.19 3.39 -6.73
N LEU A 361 -1.61 4.32 -7.54
CA LEU A 361 -3.00 4.78 -7.55
C LEU A 361 -3.58 4.84 -8.97
N THR A 362 -4.91 4.67 -9.04
CA THR A 362 -5.69 4.96 -10.25
C THR A 362 -6.52 6.20 -10.00
N THR A 363 -6.67 7.07 -10.98
CA THR A 363 -7.48 8.28 -10.86
C THR A 363 -8.11 8.71 -12.17
N HIS A 364 -9.23 9.41 -12.06
CA HIS A 364 -9.88 10.18 -13.11
C HIS A 364 -9.92 11.68 -12.79
N SER A 365 -9.39 12.10 -11.64
CA SER A 365 -9.55 13.45 -11.12
C SER A 365 -8.45 14.39 -11.60
N PRO A 366 -8.80 15.50 -12.23
CA PRO A 366 -7.84 16.55 -12.54
C PRO A 366 -7.25 17.20 -11.28
N TYR A 367 -8.00 17.20 -10.18
CA TYR A 367 -7.53 17.76 -8.89
C TYR A 367 -6.46 16.89 -8.24
N ILE A 368 -6.58 15.57 -8.33
CA ILE A 368 -5.53 14.64 -7.92
C ILE A 368 -4.27 14.89 -8.76
N LEU A 369 -4.39 15.02 -10.08
CA LEU A 369 -3.25 15.27 -10.97
C LEU A 369 -2.58 16.61 -10.68
N GLY A 370 -3.35 17.68 -10.53
CA GLY A 370 -2.81 18.99 -10.16
C GLY A 370 -2.04 18.96 -8.85
N SER A 371 -2.57 18.22 -7.86
CA SER A 371 -1.92 18.07 -6.57
C SER A 371 -0.63 17.24 -6.67
N ILE A 372 -0.60 16.19 -7.49
CA ILE A 372 0.63 15.42 -7.78
C ILE A 372 1.69 16.33 -8.44
N ASN A 373 1.31 17.13 -9.44
CA ASN A 373 2.22 18.05 -10.11
C ASN A 373 2.80 19.09 -9.15
N ASN A 374 2.00 19.60 -8.20
CA ASN A 374 2.53 20.50 -7.17
C ASN A 374 3.57 19.81 -6.27
N CYS A 375 3.31 18.58 -5.83
CA CYS A 375 4.26 17.79 -5.03
C CYS A 375 5.53 17.45 -5.83
N LEU A 376 5.38 17.18 -7.11
CA LEU A 376 6.49 16.89 -8.04
C LEU A 376 7.34 18.13 -8.29
N TYR A 377 6.72 19.28 -8.50
CA TYR A 377 7.43 20.54 -8.66
C TYR A 377 8.19 20.95 -7.40
N ALA A 378 7.58 20.76 -6.22
CA ALA A 378 8.25 20.96 -4.94
C ALA A 378 9.50 20.06 -4.80
N GLY A 379 9.42 18.80 -5.20
CA GLY A 379 10.57 17.88 -5.22
C GLY A 379 11.66 18.30 -6.20
N TYR A 380 11.30 18.78 -7.39
CA TYR A 380 12.21 19.34 -8.36
C TYR A 380 12.95 20.56 -7.81
N LEU A 381 12.24 21.52 -7.20
CA LEU A 381 12.83 22.70 -6.56
C LEU A 381 13.78 22.32 -5.42
N LYS A 382 13.40 21.34 -4.59
CA LYS A 382 14.23 20.82 -3.50
C LYS A 382 15.54 20.22 -4.03
N LYS A 383 15.48 19.47 -5.14
CA LYS A 383 16.67 18.92 -5.83
C LYS A 383 17.60 20.02 -6.34
N MET A 384 17.04 21.14 -6.77
CA MET A 384 17.77 22.35 -7.17
C MET A 384 18.25 23.19 -5.96
N LYS A 385 18.12 22.70 -4.75
CA LYS A 385 18.49 23.40 -3.50
C LYS A 385 17.73 24.73 -3.30
N LYS A 386 16.55 24.86 -3.87
CA LYS A 386 15.66 26.02 -3.62
C LYS A 386 14.89 25.81 -2.32
N ILE A 387 14.56 26.93 -1.66
CA ILE A 387 13.68 26.93 -0.47
C ILE A 387 12.26 26.70 -0.96
N ILE A 388 11.61 25.72 -0.37
CA ILE A 388 10.19 25.42 -0.62
C ILE A 388 9.36 25.76 0.63
N PRO A 389 8.06 26.06 0.49
CA PRO A 389 7.18 26.26 1.62
C PRO A 389 7.18 25.03 2.55
N SER A 390 7.18 25.25 3.87
CA SER A 390 7.19 24.20 4.89
C SER A 390 6.02 23.21 4.74
N THR A 391 4.89 23.65 4.20
CA THR A 391 3.71 22.84 3.91
C THR A 391 3.96 21.71 2.91
N PHE A 392 5.03 21.79 2.11
CA PHE A 392 5.41 20.76 1.14
C PHE A 392 6.53 19.82 1.62
N GLU A 393 7.24 20.11 2.71
CA GLU A 393 8.45 19.36 3.09
C GLU A 393 8.24 17.85 3.22
N GLU A 394 7.10 17.42 3.74
CA GLU A 394 6.76 16.00 3.92
C GLU A 394 6.02 15.39 2.70
N LYS A 395 5.64 16.23 1.72
CA LYS A 395 4.76 15.85 0.59
C LYS A 395 5.48 15.89 -0.76
N ILE A 396 6.79 15.98 -0.78
CA ILE A 396 7.57 16.06 -2.02
C ILE A 396 7.60 14.74 -2.77
N ILE A 397 7.57 14.83 -4.09
CA ILE A 397 7.82 13.71 -5.00
C ILE A 397 9.02 14.09 -5.85
N TYR A 398 10.11 13.32 -5.77
CA TYR A 398 11.27 13.59 -6.61
C TYR A 398 11.01 13.10 -8.05
N PRO A 399 11.50 13.83 -9.08
CA PRO A 399 11.30 13.49 -10.49
C PRO A 399 11.64 12.04 -10.86
N GLU A 400 12.71 11.50 -10.28
CA GLU A 400 13.17 10.13 -10.49
C GLU A 400 12.36 9.06 -9.73
N SER A 401 11.43 9.47 -8.88
CA SER A 401 10.66 8.57 -8.02
C SER A 401 9.19 8.42 -8.43
N ILE A 402 8.80 8.97 -9.58
CA ILE A 402 7.44 8.88 -10.11
C ILE A 402 7.39 8.22 -11.47
N SER A 403 6.33 7.42 -11.68
CA SER A 403 5.90 6.94 -13.00
C SER A 403 4.42 7.26 -13.19
N ALA A 404 4.02 7.68 -14.37
CA ALA A 404 2.63 7.89 -14.70
C ALA A 404 2.30 7.31 -16.07
N TYR A 405 1.16 6.65 -16.17
CA TYR A 405 0.72 5.93 -17.35
C TYR A 405 -0.71 6.29 -17.71
N TYR A 406 -0.94 6.56 -18.98
CA TYR A 406 -2.26 6.78 -19.54
C TYR A 406 -2.71 5.56 -20.32
N ILE A 407 -3.89 5.04 -19.98
CA ILE A 407 -4.48 3.84 -20.61
C ILE A 407 -5.68 4.27 -21.46
N PHE A 408 -5.57 4.04 -22.73
CA PHE A 408 -6.60 4.38 -23.71
C PHE A 408 -6.60 3.37 -24.85
N ASP A 409 -7.78 2.92 -25.26
CA ASP A 409 -8.00 1.99 -26.39
C ASP A 409 -7.08 0.75 -26.36
N GLY A 410 -6.93 0.17 -25.18
CA GLY A 410 -6.11 -1.03 -24.96
C GLY A 410 -4.61 -0.82 -25.03
N GLU A 411 -4.15 0.41 -25.19
CA GLU A 411 -2.75 0.82 -25.22
C GLU A 411 -2.39 1.59 -23.95
N ILE A 412 -1.14 1.46 -23.52
CA ILE A 412 -0.60 2.17 -22.35
C ILE A 412 0.52 3.08 -22.85
N LYS A 413 0.51 4.35 -22.46
CA LYS A 413 1.53 5.34 -22.81
C LYS A 413 2.06 6.01 -21.55
N SER A 414 3.30 6.54 -21.62
CA SER A 414 3.78 7.45 -20.58
C SER A 414 2.92 8.70 -20.53
N ALA A 415 2.49 9.08 -19.33
CA ALA A 415 1.75 10.31 -19.09
C ALA A 415 2.64 11.44 -18.57
N ILE A 416 3.95 11.21 -18.41
CA ILE A 416 4.92 12.21 -17.97
C ILE A 416 5.52 12.88 -19.20
N ASN A 417 5.36 14.19 -19.27
CA ASN A 417 6.06 15.06 -20.22
C ASN A 417 7.19 15.77 -19.49
N TYR A 418 8.23 16.10 -20.23
CA TYR A 418 9.36 16.90 -19.74
C TYR A 418 9.39 18.21 -20.50
N ASP A 419 8.88 19.30 -19.89
CA ASP A 419 9.02 20.66 -20.38
C ASP A 419 10.22 21.30 -19.71
N ASP A 420 11.21 21.74 -20.47
CA ASP A 420 12.46 22.35 -19.96
C ASP A 420 13.11 21.57 -18.79
N ASN A 421 13.13 20.23 -18.89
CA ASN A 421 13.57 19.31 -17.85
C ASN A 421 12.68 19.24 -16.58
N LEU A 422 11.51 19.87 -16.58
CA LEU A 422 10.52 19.75 -15.54
C LEU A 422 9.56 18.60 -15.86
N PRO A 423 9.55 17.51 -15.09
CA PRO A 423 8.58 16.47 -15.28
C PRO A 423 7.19 16.95 -14.87
N GLN A 424 6.20 16.69 -15.69
CA GLN A 424 4.82 17.07 -15.46
C GLN A 424 3.89 15.98 -15.98
N ILE A 425 2.87 15.61 -15.20
CA ILE A 425 1.82 14.74 -15.71
C ILE A 425 0.90 15.61 -16.58
N ASN A 426 0.65 15.16 -17.81
CA ASN A 426 -0.13 15.89 -18.77
C ASN A 426 -1.62 15.97 -18.37
N HIS A 427 -2.09 17.16 -18.01
CA HIS A 427 -3.49 17.42 -17.69
C HIS A 427 -4.42 17.29 -18.89
N GLY A 428 -3.96 17.58 -20.10
CA GLY A 428 -4.76 17.60 -21.30
C GLY A 428 -5.44 16.27 -21.65
N LEU A 429 -4.96 15.17 -21.06
CA LEU A 429 -5.54 13.83 -21.21
C LEU A 429 -6.90 13.68 -20.49
N ILE A 430 -7.17 14.50 -19.45
CA ILE A 430 -8.44 14.52 -18.73
C ILE A 430 -9.25 15.78 -19.07
N ASP A 431 -8.58 16.89 -19.41
CA ASP A 431 -9.21 18.18 -19.72
C ASP A 431 -9.84 18.29 -21.10
N SER A 432 -9.66 17.31 -21.98
CA SER A 432 -10.33 17.31 -23.29
C SER A 432 -11.85 17.45 -23.16
N CYS A 433 -12.43 16.78 -22.16
CA CYS A 433 -13.87 16.86 -21.91
C CYS A 433 -14.34 18.26 -21.48
N SER A 434 -13.55 18.99 -20.69
CA SER A 434 -13.84 20.37 -20.31
C SER A 434 -13.78 21.32 -21.52
N LYS A 435 -12.86 21.09 -22.45
CA LYS A 435 -12.79 21.85 -23.71
C LYS A 435 -14.02 21.61 -24.58
N ASP A 436 -14.43 20.35 -24.75
CA ASP A 436 -15.61 19.99 -25.55
C ASP A 436 -16.89 20.61 -24.96
N ILE A 437 -17.05 20.57 -23.62
CA ILE A 437 -18.18 21.20 -22.94
C ILE A 437 -18.17 22.71 -23.15
N ASN A 438 -17.01 23.36 -23.00
CA ASN A 438 -16.88 24.81 -23.21
C ASN A 438 -17.13 25.20 -24.67
N SER A 439 -16.60 24.44 -25.63
CA SER A 439 -16.85 24.67 -27.05
C SER A 439 -18.33 24.56 -27.39
N ALA A 440 -19.04 23.55 -26.88
CA ALA A 440 -20.48 23.42 -27.06
C ALA A 440 -21.25 24.62 -26.44
N TYR A 441 -20.80 25.11 -25.25
CA TYR A 441 -21.37 26.30 -24.65
C TYR A 441 -21.14 27.56 -25.52
N GLU A 442 -19.91 27.73 -26.02
CA GLU A 442 -19.58 28.83 -26.96
C GLU A 442 -20.41 28.78 -28.23
N GLU A 443 -20.63 27.59 -28.82
CA GLU A 443 -21.52 27.44 -29.96
C GLU A 443 -22.95 27.87 -29.64
N LEU A 444 -23.47 27.50 -28.46
CA LEU A 444 -24.81 27.93 -28.02
C LEU A 444 -24.88 29.45 -27.79
N CYS A 445 -23.85 30.04 -27.20
CA CYS A 445 -23.78 31.49 -27.07
C CYS A 445 -23.75 32.22 -28.43
N ASN A 446 -23.03 31.68 -29.40
CA ASN A 446 -22.96 32.24 -30.74
C ASN A 446 -24.31 32.21 -31.45
N LEU A 447 -25.16 31.19 -31.19
CA LEU A 447 -26.53 31.14 -31.75
C LEU A 447 -27.42 32.22 -31.14
N GLU A 448 -27.22 32.66 -29.89
CA GLU A 448 -27.98 33.74 -29.29
C GLU A 448 -27.72 35.08 -29.97
N PHE A 449 -26.51 35.28 -30.51
CA PHE A 449 -26.10 36.53 -31.20
C PHE A 449 -26.20 36.45 -32.72
N SER A 450 -26.45 35.26 -33.29
CA SER A 450 -26.71 35.12 -34.71
C SER A 450 -28.18 35.47 -35.02
N LYS A 451 -28.41 36.65 -35.62
CA LYS A 451 -29.71 37.08 -36.13
C LYS A 451 -29.96 36.47 -37.50
#